data_aad325b4387e9640ca678141bb7a2b68
#
_entry.id   aad325b4387e9640ca678141bb7a2b68
#
_cell.length_a   1.000
_cell.length_b   1.000
_cell.length_c   1.000
_cell.angle_alpha   90.00
_cell.angle_beta   90.00
_cell.angle_gamma   90.00
#
_symmetry.space_group_name_H-M   'P 1'
#
loop_
_entity.id
_entity.type
_entity.pdbx_description
1 polymer ?
#
loop_
_entity_poly.entity_id
_entity_poly.type
_entity_poly.pdbx_seq_one_letter_code
_entity_poly.pdbx_strand_id
1 'polypeptide(L)'
;ECIAAGYVDMSTGMLMSVRTLDTHPQEVLDMVAAATADLFQGPTVSEIERRFKRERGLPPDKEIRYFKEMLVLSENLIHVFLRAPSAPDHAAVFVTRRTANVGMVLTKARMSMQALGEAVQGPAAG
;
A
#
# COMPACT_ATOMS: atom_id res chain seq x y z
N GLU A 1 0.67 -2.46 -18.03
CA GLU A 1 2.07 -2.74 -17.76
C GLU A 1 2.56 -1.92 -16.57
N CYS A 2 3.25 -2.60 -15.66
CA CYS A 2 3.75 -1.96 -14.46
C CYS A 2 5.05 -1.21 -14.79
N ILE A 3 5.09 0.08 -14.48
CA ILE A 3 6.28 0.89 -14.70
C ILE A 3 7.04 1.15 -13.39
N ALA A 4 6.41 0.91 -12.27
CA ALA A 4 7.06 1.04 -10.97
C ALA A 4 6.34 0.18 -9.94
N ALA A 5 7.09 -0.34 -9.00
CA ALA A 5 6.54 -1.08 -7.87
C ALA A 5 7.37 -0.75 -6.63
N GLY A 6 6.70 -0.54 -5.51
CA GLY A 6 7.35 -0.22 -4.24
C GLY A 6 6.71 -0.95 -3.09
N TYR A 7 7.46 -1.12 -2.02
CA TYR A 7 6.99 -1.71 -0.78
C TYR A 7 7.35 -0.77 0.36
N VAL A 8 6.37 -0.42 1.17
CA VAL A 8 6.47 0.66 2.14
C VAL A 8 6.17 0.15 3.54
N ASP A 9 6.98 0.56 4.51
CA ASP A 9 6.67 0.41 5.93
C ASP A 9 5.92 1.67 6.37
N MET A 10 4.62 1.54 6.59
CA MET A 10 3.78 2.68 6.91
C MET A 10 3.94 3.18 8.35
N SER A 11 4.50 2.34 9.23
CA SER A 11 4.73 2.78 10.60
C SER A 11 5.85 3.81 10.68
N THR A 12 6.80 3.77 9.76
CA THR A 12 7.90 4.72 9.68
C THR A 12 7.77 5.68 8.51
N GLY A 13 6.91 5.35 7.53
CA GLY A 13 6.79 6.10 6.29
C GLY A 13 7.97 5.89 5.35
N MET A 14 8.71 4.82 5.54
CA MET A 14 9.93 4.56 4.76
C MET A 14 9.71 3.54 3.66
N LEU A 15 10.38 3.78 2.54
CA LEU A 15 10.37 2.86 1.40
C LEU A 15 11.35 1.73 1.69
N MET A 16 10.84 0.50 1.69
CA MET A 16 11.66 -0.68 1.97
C MET A 16 12.30 -1.25 0.70
N SER A 17 11.60 -1.14 -0.43
CA SER A 17 12.07 -1.68 -1.69
C SER A 17 11.37 -0.96 -2.83
N VAL A 18 12.04 -0.81 -3.94
CA VAL A 18 11.45 -0.16 -5.12
C VAL A 18 12.11 -0.69 -6.40
N ARG A 19 11.29 -0.83 -7.43
CA ARG A 19 11.74 -1.11 -8.78
C ARG A 19 11.01 -0.17 -9.72
N THR A 20 11.76 0.46 -10.61
CA THR A 20 11.19 1.37 -11.60
C THR A 20 11.84 1.13 -12.95
N LEU A 21 11.09 1.41 -14.02
CA LEU A 21 11.66 1.38 -15.38
C LEU A 21 12.44 2.66 -15.67
N ASP A 22 12.06 3.74 -15.02
CA ASP A 22 12.72 5.04 -15.18
C ASP A 22 13.47 5.40 -13.92
N THR A 23 14.47 6.28 -14.07
CA THR A 23 15.21 6.79 -12.94
C THR A 23 14.40 7.90 -12.26
N HIS A 24 14.21 7.78 -10.95
CA HIS A 24 13.55 8.79 -10.16
C HIS A 24 14.45 9.23 -9.01
N PRO A 25 14.43 10.53 -8.65
CA PRO A 25 15.18 10.99 -7.48
C PRO A 25 14.68 10.28 -6.22
N GLN A 26 15.61 9.95 -5.33
CA GLN A 26 15.26 9.31 -4.06
C GLN A 26 14.27 10.14 -3.26
N GLU A 27 14.37 11.46 -3.32
CA GLU A 27 13.44 12.35 -2.62
C GLU A 27 11.99 12.13 -3.05
N VAL A 28 11.77 11.93 -4.35
CA VAL A 28 10.42 11.68 -4.88
C VAL A 28 9.90 10.34 -4.37
N LEU A 29 10.74 9.31 -4.37
CA LEU A 29 10.37 8.00 -3.89
C LEU A 29 10.03 8.03 -2.39
N ASP A 30 10.81 8.77 -1.61
CA ASP A 30 10.56 8.92 -0.18
C ASP A 30 9.23 9.65 0.07
N MET A 31 8.91 10.65 -0.75
CA MET A 31 7.64 11.36 -0.65
C MET A 31 6.45 10.46 -0.98
N VAL A 32 6.60 9.58 -1.98
CA VAL A 32 5.56 8.61 -2.32
C VAL A 32 5.32 7.64 -1.15
N ALA A 33 6.40 7.20 -0.51
CA ALA A 33 6.28 6.31 0.65
C ALA A 33 5.55 7.01 1.81
N ALA A 34 5.91 8.26 2.09
CA ALA A 34 5.26 9.03 3.13
C ALA A 34 3.78 9.27 2.82
N ALA A 35 3.47 9.59 1.56
CA ALA A 35 2.08 9.78 1.13
C ALA A 35 1.27 8.49 1.28
N THR A 36 1.88 7.34 0.98
CA THR A 36 1.23 6.04 1.16
C THR A 36 0.85 5.84 2.63
N ALA A 37 1.77 6.12 3.53
CA ALA A 37 1.51 6.01 4.96
C ALA A 37 0.36 6.92 5.38
N ASP A 38 0.33 8.16 4.89
CA ASP A 38 -0.74 9.10 5.21
C ASP A 38 -2.09 8.62 4.70
N LEU A 39 -2.13 8.07 3.49
CA LEU A 39 -3.39 7.60 2.90
C LEU A 39 -4.00 6.45 3.70
N PHE A 40 -3.16 5.54 4.21
CA PHE A 40 -3.66 4.37 4.93
C PHE A 40 -3.78 4.58 6.43
N GLN A 41 -2.92 5.39 7.03
CA GLN A 41 -2.78 5.47 8.48
C GLN A 41 -2.62 6.90 9.01
N GLY A 42 -2.96 7.90 8.22
CA GLY A 42 -2.88 9.29 8.65
C GLY A 42 -3.90 9.60 9.74
N PRO A 43 -3.81 10.81 10.35
CA PRO A 43 -4.68 11.18 11.47
C PRO A 43 -6.17 11.07 11.18
N THR A 44 -6.59 11.44 9.97
CA THR A 44 -8.00 11.38 9.60
C THR A 44 -8.49 9.95 9.49
N VAL A 45 -7.68 9.07 8.88
CA VAL A 45 -8.02 7.66 8.76
C VAL A 45 -8.06 7.00 10.13
N SER A 46 -7.11 7.32 10.99
CA SER A 46 -7.08 6.79 12.36
C SER A 46 -8.31 7.21 13.14
N GLU A 47 -8.81 8.42 12.91
CA GLU A 47 -10.04 8.89 13.54
C GLU A 47 -11.24 8.11 13.05
N ILE A 48 -11.31 7.83 11.75
CA ILE A 48 -12.37 7.00 11.17
C ILE A 48 -12.37 5.63 11.83
N GLU A 49 -11.19 5.02 11.96
CA GLU A 49 -11.06 3.70 12.57
C GLU A 49 -11.51 3.70 14.03
N ARG A 50 -11.17 4.75 14.77
CA ARG A 50 -11.55 4.89 16.17
C ARG A 50 -13.05 5.02 16.32
N ARG A 51 -13.70 5.83 15.49
CA ARG A 51 -15.15 5.99 15.52
C ARG A 51 -15.87 4.73 15.11
N PHE A 52 -15.34 4.01 14.13
CA PHE A 52 -15.88 2.74 13.68
C PHE A 52 -15.89 1.73 14.83
N LYS A 53 -14.79 1.64 15.58
CA LYS A 53 -14.71 0.75 16.74
C LYS A 53 -15.75 1.13 17.80
N ARG A 54 -15.88 2.41 18.07
CA ARG A 54 -16.84 2.90 19.07
C ARG A 54 -18.26 2.54 18.70
N GLU A 55 -18.65 2.78 17.46
CA GLU A 55 -20.00 2.49 17.00
C GLU A 55 -20.35 1.02 17.01
N ARG A 56 -19.36 0.17 16.76
CA ARG A 56 -19.53 -1.27 16.75
C ARG A 56 -19.34 -1.91 18.13
N GLY A 57 -19.07 -1.11 19.14
CA GLY A 57 -18.83 -1.63 20.49
C GLY A 57 -17.57 -2.47 20.63
N LEU A 58 -16.61 -2.25 19.77
CA LEU A 58 -15.36 -2.99 19.79
C LEU A 58 -14.39 -2.40 20.83
N PRO A 59 -13.52 -3.24 21.43
CA PRO A 59 -12.52 -2.73 22.36
C PRO A 59 -11.59 -1.71 21.68
N PRO A 60 -11.19 -0.65 22.38
CA PRO A 60 -10.28 0.36 21.81
C PRO A 60 -8.94 -0.21 21.35
N ASP A 61 -8.49 -1.29 21.98
CA ASP A 61 -7.22 -1.94 21.64
C ASP A 61 -7.32 -2.89 20.47
N LYS A 62 -8.55 -3.17 19.98
CA LYS A 62 -8.71 -4.02 18.81
C LYS A 62 -8.18 -3.30 17.59
N GLU A 63 -7.26 -3.94 16.88
CA GLU A 63 -6.66 -3.36 15.71
C GLU A 63 -7.60 -3.52 14.51
N ILE A 64 -8.05 -2.39 13.95
CA ILE A 64 -8.86 -2.35 12.75
C ILE A 64 -8.18 -1.44 11.76
N ARG A 65 -7.94 -1.94 10.57
CA ARG A 65 -7.40 -1.15 9.47
C ARG A 65 -8.50 -0.97 8.44
N TYR A 66 -8.97 0.27 8.31
CA TYR A 66 -10.14 0.59 7.53
C TYR A 66 -9.90 0.42 6.03
N PHE A 67 -8.82 1.01 5.52
CA PHE A 67 -8.50 0.91 4.11
C PHE A 67 -7.56 -0.27 3.85
N LYS A 68 -7.95 -1.12 2.92
CA LYS A 68 -7.16 -2.29 2.50
C LYS A 68 -6.52 -2.06 1.14
N GLU A 69 -7.26 -1.44 0.24
CA GLU A 69 -6.83 -1.20 -1.13
C GLU A 69 -7.28 0.18 -1.55
N MET A 70 -6.46 0.85 -2.34
CA MET A 70 -6.83 2.13 -2.93
C MET A 70 -6.37 2.18 -4.36
N LEU A 71 -7.17 2.84 -5.19
CA LEU A 71 -6.88 3.05 -6.60
C LEU A 71 -6.93 4.55 -6.85
N VAL A 72 -5.82 5.10 -7.34
CA VAL A 72 -5.75 6.53 -7.64
C VAL A 72 -5.40 6.68 -9.11
N LEU A 73 -6.27 7.37 -9.83
CA LEU A 73 -6.07 7.64 -11.25
C LEU A 73 -5.58 9.06 -11.42
N SER A 74 -4.39 9.20 -11.97
CA SER A 74 -3.87 10.51 -12.36
C SER A 74 -4.03 10.67 -13.87
N GLU A 75 -3.55 11.79 -14.41
CA GLU A 75 -3.71 12.07 -15.83
C GLU A 75 -3.10 10.98 -16.70
N ASN A 76 -1.91 10.51 -16.35
CA ASN A 76 -1.17 9.57 -17.18
C ASN A 76 -0.91 8.22 -16.53
N LEU A 77 -1.29 8.05 -15.28
CA LEU A 77 -0.90 6.88 -14.51
C LEU A 77 -2.07 6.31 -13.70
N ILE A 78 -1.95 5.03 -13.40
CA ILE A 78 -2.82 4.34 -12.45
C ILE A 78 -1.93 3.94 -11.28
N HIS A 79 -2.33 4.33 -10.07
CA HIS A 79 -1.62 3.96 -8.84
C HIS A 79 -2.49 2.99 -8.07
N VAL A 80 -1.96 1.83 -7.72
CA VAL A 80 -2.66 0.83 -6.91
C VAL A 80 -1.89 0.67 -5.60
N PHE A 81 -2.60 0.85 -4.49
CA PHE A 81 -2.05 0.73 -3.15
C PHE A 81 -2.72 -0.44 -2.45
N LEU A 82 -1.95 -1.40 -1.99
CA LEU A 82 -2.48 -2.58 -1.32
C LEU A 82 -1.81 -2.75 0.04
N ARG A 83 -2.62 -2.83 1.10
CA ARG A 83 -2.10 -3.16 2.42
C ARG A 83 -1.79 -4.64 2.46
N ALA A 84 -0.63 -5.01 3.02
CA ALA A 84 -0.24 -6.41 3.12
C ALA A 84 -1.13 -7.13 4.15
N PRO A 85 -1.78 -8.24 3.76
CA PRO A 85 -2.68 -8.93 4.68
C PRO A 85 -1.99 -9.50 5.92
N SER A 86 -0.76 -9.95 5.76
CA SER A 86 0.00 -10.56 6.85
C SER A 86 0.87 -9.57 7.62
N ALA A 87 0.98 -8.34 7.13
CA ALA A 87 1.76 -7.28 7.76
C ALA A 87 1.01 -5.96 7.61
N PRO A 88 0.03 -5.67 8.49
CA PRO A 88 -0.87 -4.53 8.31
C PRO A 88 -0.19 -3.16 8.25
N ASP A 89 1.04 -3.04 8.72
CA ASP A 89 1.78 -1.79 8.63
C ASP A 89 2.60 -1.68 7.35
N HIS A 90 2.52 -2.68 6.47
CA HIS A 90 3.18 -2.65 5.17
C HIS A 90 2.17 -2.46 4.06
N ALA A 91 2.61 -1.81 2.97
CA ALA A 91 1.79 -1.64 1.77
C ALA A 91 2.66 -1.73 0.54
N ALA A 92 2.09 -2.27 -0.53
CA ALA A 92 2.71 -2.25 -1.84
C ALA A 92 2.07 -1.16 -2.68
N VAL A 93 2.87 -0.55 -3.53
CA VAL A 93 2.43 0.46 -4.48
C VAL A 93 2.83 0.00 -5.87
N PHE A 94 1.86 -0.07 -6.77
CA PHE A 94 2.11 -0.41 -8.16
C PHE A 94 1.64 0.73 -9.04
N VAL A 95 2.48 1.13 -9.98
CA VAL A 95 2.18 2.23 -10.90
C VAL A 95 2.20 1.71 -12.32
N THR A 96 1.12 1.96 -13.06
CA THR A 96 1.02 1.57 -14.46
C THR A 96 0.61 2.77 -15.30
N ARG A 97 0.67 2.62 -16.61
CA ARG A 97 0.18 3.64 -17.54
C ARG A 97 -1.35 3.70 -17.49
N ARG A 98 -1.89 4.89 -17.70
CA ARG A 98 -3.34 5.13 -17.65
C ARG A 98 -4.09 4.29 -18.69
N THR A 99 -3.41 3.88 -19.75
CA THR A 99 -3.99 3.06 -20.82
C THR A 99 -4.18 1.60 -20.45
N ALA A 100 -3.60 1.15 -19.35
CA ALA A 100 -3.74 -0.23 -18.90
C ALA A 100 -5.18 -0.52 -18.45
N ASN A 101 -5.57 -1.79 -18.53
CA ASN A 101 -6.88 -2.23 -18.03
C ASN A 101 -6.88 -2.27 -16.52
N VAL A 102 -7.74 -1.46 -15.89
CA VAL A 102 -7.79 -1.33 -14.42
C VAL A 102 -8.03 -2.66 -13.72
N GLY A 103 -8.96 -3.45 -14.25
CA GLY A 103 -9.27 -4.75 -13.65
C GLY A 103 -8.09 -5.70 -13.66
N MET A 104 -7.36 -5.74 -14.78
CA MET A 104 -6.16 -6.58 -14.88
C MET A 104 -5.04 -6.07 -13.98
N VAL A 105 -4.86 -4.74 -13.92
CA VAL A 105 -3.85 -4.14 -13.05
C VAL A 105 -4.12 -4.54 -11.60
N LEU A 106 -5.35 -4.41 -11.15
CA LEU A 106 -5.72 -4.73 -9.79
C LEU A 106 -5.53 -6.22 -9.48
N THR A 107 -5.95 -7.09 -10.40
CA THR A 107 -5.79 -8.53 -10.23
C THR A 107 -4.32 -8.92 -10.12
N LYS A 108 -3.48 -8.41 -11.02
CA LYS A 108 -2.05 -8.71 -11.00
C LYS A 108 -1.37 -8.12 -9.76
N ALA A 109 -1.80 -6.94 -9.33
CA ALA A 109 -1.27 -6.33 -8.12
C ALA A 109 -1.56 -7.20 -6.90
N ARG A 110 -2.76 -7.74 -6.79
CA ARG A 110 -3.13 -8.61 -5.68
C ARG A 110 -2.29 -9.89 -5.68
N MET A 111 -2.07 -10.48 -6.85
CA MET A 111 -1.22 -11.66 -6.98
C MET A 111 0.23 -11.36 -6.59
N SER A 112 0.75 -10.22 -7.03
CA SER A 112 2.11 -9.78 -6.69
C SER A 112 2.24 -9.50 -5.21
N MET A 113 1.20 -8.96 -4.58
CA MET A 113 1.20 -8.69 -3.15
C MET A 113 1.32 -9.98 -2.35
N GLN A 114 0.66 -11.04 -2.76
CA GLN A 114 0.77 -12.32 -2.09
C GLN A 114 2.21 -12.82 -2.12
N ALA A 115 2.85 -12.76 -3.29
CA ALA A 115 4.24 -13.17 -3.44
C ALA A 115 5.19 -12.29 -2.60
N LEU A 116 4.95 -10.97 -2.57
CA LEU A 116 5.75 -10.05 -1.76
C LEU A 116 5.59 -10.32 -0.27
N GLY A 117 4.37 -10.61 0.16
CA GLY A 117 4.12 -10.94 1.56
C GLY A 117 4.88 -12.18 1.99
N GLU A 118 4.88 -13.21 1.15
CA GLU A 118 5.63 -14.43 1.41
C GLU A 118 7.14 -14.15 1.45
N ALA A 119 7.63 -13.32 0.55
CA ALA A 119 9.05 -12.97 0.50
C ALA A 119 9.49 -12.17 1.73
N VAL A 120 8.65 -11.26 2.20
CA VAL A 120 8.95 -10.44 3.37
C VAL A 120 8.95 -11.27 4.64
N GLN A 121 8.01 -12.22 4.76
CA GLN A 121 7.98 -13.14 5.88
C GLN A 121 9.14 -14.14 5.80
N GLY A 122 9.58 -14.39 4.57
CA GLY A 122 10.75 -15.20 4.33
C GLY A 122 10.58 -16.67 4.68
N PRO A 123 11.66 -17.44 4.48
CA PRO A 123 11.66 -18.86 4.83
C PRO A 123 11.70 -19.09 6.33
N ALA A 124 11.76 -18.04 7.13
CA ALA A 124 11.77 -18.17 8.58
C ALA A 124 10.52 -18.86 9.09
N ALA A 125 9.47 -18.83 8.31
CA ALA A 125 8.24 -19.54 8.63
C ALA A 125 8.39 -21.06 8.43
N GLY A 126 9.42 -21.44 7.72
CA GLY A 126 9.66 -22.85 7.46
C GLY A 126 10.55 -23.50 8.47
#